data_21dd2b28f61ca44b154b26dec9819eec
#
_entry.id   21dd2b28f61ca44b154b26dec9819eec
#
_cell.length_a   1.000
_cell.length_b   1.000
_cell.length_c   1.000
_cell.angle_alpha   90.00
_cell.angle_beta   90.00
_cell.angle_gamma   90.00
#
_symmetry.space_group_name_H-M   'P 1'
#
loop_
_entity.id
_entity.type
_entity.pdbx_description
1 polymer ?
#
loop_
_entity_poly.entity_id
_entity_poly.type
_entity_poly.pdbx_seq_one_letter_code
_entity_poly.pdbx_strand_id
1 'polypeptide(L)'
;MKILVSDIDSSMFTLENKKFKDSIKKFTSHGNLFIIATSKAINYVADYLALTDINVEYYICNDGAVIFDRYFNVIYRKDLKSDVVHPIMNILDSDDNILESFIDTSHGFAHDTTKCANGIVARPYDTVKAEMLLNTICLKYPSIHGHISDNWLNIVDIDVNKAMALNYIKENYRLDKADVYVLGKNIEDLELMEYFNGYTMEGCCEDLKKYSKGEVNNLTELIDILLKEEEDEEFDTIYV
;
A
#
# COMPACT_ATOMS: atom_id res chain seq x y z
N MET A 1 -21.75 5.70 0.41
CA MET A 1 -20.73 4.67 0.05
C MET A 1 -19.40 5.12 0.61
N LYS A 2 -18.77 4.31 1.42
CA LYS A 2 -17.43 4.55 2.00
C LYS A 2 -16.40 3.64 1.34
N ILE A 3 -15.16 4.08 1.29
CA ILE A 3 -14.02 3.34 0.75
C ILE A 3 -13.01 3.19 1.87
N LEU A 4 -12.68 1.96 2.22
CA LEU A 4 -11.66 1.65 3.21
C LEU A 4 -10.41 1.15 2.52
N VAL A 5 -9.28 1.80 2.80
CA VAL A 5 -7.97 1.45 2.28
C VAL A 5 -7.07 0.99 3.43
N SER A 6 -6.39 -0.12 3.27
CA SER A 6 -5.47 -0.64 4.28
C SER A 6 -4.30 -1.39 3.66
N ASP A 7 -3.14 -1.34 4.31
CA ASP A 7 -2.00 -2.20 3.96
C ASP A 7 -2.26 -3.65 4.39
N ILE A 8 -1.63 -4.61 3.71
CA ILE A 8 -1.70 -6.03 4.03
C ILE A 8 -0.60 -6.49 5.01
N ASP A 9 0.50 -5.76 5.08
CA ASP A 9 1.69 -6.13 5.87
C ASP A 9 1.57 -5.80 7.36
N SER A 10 0.63 -4.95 7.71
CA SER A 10 0.40 -4.65 9.10
C SER A 10 -0.12 -5.90 9.81
N SER A 11 0.26 -6.07 11.07
CA SER A 11 -0.25 -7.10 12.00
C SER A 11 -1.79 -7.20 12.08
N MET A 12 -2.47 -6.46 11.23
CA MET A 12 -3.92 -6.40 11.03
C MET A 12 -4.51 -7.69 10.48
N PHE A 13 -3.73 -8.38 9.65
CA PHE A 13 -4.20 -9.56 8.94
C PHE A 13 -3.72 -10.84 9.61
N THR A 14 -4.17 -11.15 10.79
CA THR A 14 -4.09 -12.53 11.25
C THR A 14 -5.12 -13.34 10.47
N LEU A 15 -4.68 -14.09 9.47
CA LEU A 15 -5.49 -14.92 8.56
C LEU A 15 -6.51 -15.82 9.25
N GLU A 16 -6.24 -16.19 10.48
CA GLU A 16 -7.08 -17.07 11.30
C GLU A 16 -8.26 -16.32 11.95
N ASN A 17 -8.29 -14.99 11.88
CA ASN A 17 -9.33 -14.23 12.58
C ASN A 17 -10.62 -14.16 11.76
N LYS A 18 -11.55 -15.10 12.04
CA LYS A 18 -12.89 -15.11 11.45
C LYS A 18 -13.59 -13.75 11.58
N LYS A 19 -13.42 -13.07 12.73
CA LYS A 19 -14.04 -11.78 13.01
C LYS A 19 -13.60 -10.71 11.99
N PHE A 20 -12.34 -10.68 11.60
CA PHE A 20 -11.81 -9.79 10.59
C PHE A 20 -12.48 -10.01 9.22
N LYS A 21 -12.55 -11.27 8.77
CA LYS A 21 -13.20 -11.63 7.50
C LYS A 21 -14.69 -11.25 7.49
N ASP A 22 -15.39 -11.55 8.60
CA ASP A 22 -16.79 -11.22 8.74
C ASP A 22 -17.04 -9.70 8.75
N SER A 23 -16.12 -8.90 9.32
CA SER A 23 -16.22 -7.44 9.32
C SER A 23 -16.06 -6.86 7.91
N ILE A 24 -15.06 -7.31 7.13
CA ILE A 24 -14.92 -6.86 5.73
C ILE A 24 -16.14 -7.25 4.90
N LYS A 25 -16.64 -8.49 5.05
CA LYS A 25 -17.86 -8.93 4.36
C LYS A 25 -19.07 -8.07 4.75
N LYS A 26 -19.22 -7.76 6.04
CA LYS A 26 -20.26 -6.85 6.50
C LYS A 26 -20.12 -5.49 5.84
N PHE A 27 -18.94 -4.89 5.88
CA PHE A 27 -18.66 -3.58 5.29
C PHE A 27 -19.00 -3.53 3.79
N THR A 28 -18.54 -4.52 3.03
CA THR A 28 -18.79 -4.58 1.58
C THR A 28 -20.24 -4.91 1.25
N SER A 29 -20.96 -5.64 2.10
CA SER A 29 -22.39 -5.93 1.90
C SER A 29 -23.30 -4.70 2.05
N HIS A 30 -22.83 -3.62 2.69
CA HIS A 30 -23.48 -2.31 2.74
C HIS A 30 -23.21 -1.44 1.51
N GLY A 31 -22.59 -1.99 0.47
CA GLY A 31 -22.23 -1.26 -0.75
C GLY A 31 -20.96 -0.43 -0.64
N ASN A 32 -20.17 -0.65 0.42
CA ASN A 32 -18.87 -0.02 0.62
C ASN A 32 -17.76 -0.79 -0.10
N LEU A 33 -16.62 -0.13 -0.36
CA LEU A 33 -15.50 -0.71 -1.06
C LEU A 33 -14.31 -0.93 -0.12
N PHE A 34 -13.65 -2.07 -0.27
CA PHE A 34 -12.39 -2.35 0.40
C PHE A 34 -11.26 -2.44 -0.63
N ILE A 35 -10.17 -1.71 -0.38
CA ILE A 35 -8.98 -1.61 -1.23
C ILE A 35 -7.77 -1.99 -0.40
N ILE A 36 -6.90 -2.82 -0.95
CA ILE A 36 -5.58 -3.11 -0.38
C ILE A 36 -4.56 -2.20 -1.04
N ALA A 37 -3.69 -1.55 -0.23
CA ALA A 37 -2.59 -0.74 -0.71
C ALA A 37 -1.29 -1.16 0.00
N THR A 38 -0.36 -1.77 -0.74
CA THR A 38 0.83 -2.42 -0.18
C THR A 38 2.08 -2.17 -1.01
N SER A 39 3.24 -2.28 -0.38
CA SER A 39 4.55 -2.34 -1.06
C SER A 39 4.79 -3.65 -1.79
N LYS A 40 4.04 -4.70 -1.48
CA LYS A 40 4.24 -6.04 -2.05
C LYS A 40 3.66 -6.18 -3.46
N ALA A 41 4.22 -7.13 -4.22
CA ALA A 41 3.69 -7.53 -5.53
C ALA A 41 2.41 -8.37 -5.39
N ILE A 42 1.61 -8.42 -6.46
CA ILE A 42 0.29 -9.05 -6.48
C ILE A 42 0.31 -10.56 -6.15
N ASN A 43 1.37 -11.27 -6.52
CA ASN A 43 1.50 -12.70 -6.19
C ASN A 43 1.52 -12.93 -4.67
N TYR A 44 2.22 -12.08 -3.91
CA TYR A 44 2.20 -12.12 -2.46
C TYR A 44 0.79 -11.87 -1.90
N VAL A 45 0.10 -10.85 -2.42
CA VAL A 45 -1.28 -10.53 -2.04
C VAL A 45 -2.22 -11.68 -2.37
N ALA A 46 -2.09 -12.27 -3.57
CA ALA A 46 -2.93 -13.38 -4.02
C ALA A 46 -2.75 -14.63 -3.16
N ASP A 47 -1.51 -15.00 -2.85
CA ASP A 47 -1.20 -16.12 -1.96
C ASP A 47 -1.79 -15.92 -0.57
N TYR A 48 -1.68 -14.68 -0.05
CA TYR A 48 -2.24 -14.31 1.23
C TYR A 48 -3.77 -14.40 1.25
N LEU A 49 -4.43 -13.96 0.17
CA LEU A 49 -5.89 -13.95 0.05
C LEU A 49 -6.48 -15.29 -0.36
N ALA A 50 -5.70 -16.22 -0.91
CA ALA A 50 -6.18 -17.52 -1.36
C ALA A 50 -6.93 -18.32 -0.27
N LEU A 51 -6.62 -18.05 1.00
CA LEU A 51 -7.28 -18.64 2.18
C LEU A 51 -8.39 -17.76 2.78
N THR A 52 -8.71 -16.65 2.12
CA THR A 52 -9.74 -15.72 2.56
C THR A 52 -10.84 -15.62 1.50
N ASP A 53 -12.06 -15.41 1.97
CA ASP A 53 -13.22 -15.18 1.10
C ASP A 53 -13.71 -13.74 1.37
N ILE A 54 -12.83 -12.75 1.12
CA ILE A 54 -13.11 -11.33 1.27
C ILE A 54 -13.17 -10.66 -0.10
N ASN A 55 -14.07 -9.68 -0.24
CA ASN A 55 -14.18 -8.89 -1.45
C ASN A 55 -13.24 -7.69 -1.39
N VAL A 56 -12.24 -7.67 -2.25
CA VAL A 56 -11.35 -6.53 -2.45
C VAL A 56 -11.64 -5.96 -3.85
N GLU A 57 -11.89 -4.67 -3.95
CA GLU A 57 -12.27 -4.03 -5.19
C GLU A 57 -11.06 -3.71 -6.07
N TYR A 58 -10.00 -3.21 -5.46
CA TYR A 58 -8.74 -2.87 -6.12
C TYR A 58 -7.56 -3.25 -5.25
N TYR A 59 -6.45 -3.57 -5.92
CA TYR A 59 -5.16 -3.82 -5.28
C TYR A 59 -4.16 -2.80 -5.79
N ILE A 60 -3.68 -1.94 -4.92
CA ILE A 60 -2.56 -1.04 -5.14
C ILE A 60 -1.33 -1.76 -4.64
N CYS A 61 -0.45 -2.18 -5.56
CA CYS A 61 0.73 -2.99 -5.29
C CYS A 61 2.01 -2.23 -5.65
N ASN A 62 3.16 -2.75 -5.21
CA ASN A 62 4.47 -2.20 -5.53
C ASN A 62 4.52 -0.70 -5.20
N ASP A 63 4.13 -0.31 -3.97
CA ASP A 63 4.05 1.09 -3.50
C ASP A 63 3.17 2.03 -4.35
N GLY A 64 2.28 1.50 -5.15
CA GLY A 64 1.44 2.28 -6.07
C GLY A 64 1.86 2.20 -7.53
N ALA A 65 2.96 1.51 -7.84
CA ALA A 65 3.44 1.37 -9.21
C ALA A 65 2.50 0.52 -10.07
N VAL A 66 1.70 -0.36 -9.47
CA VAL A 66 0.77 -1.22 -10.20
C VAL A 66 -0.58 -1.24 -9.49
N ILE A 67 -1.66 -1.09 -10.26
CA ILE A 67 -3.03 -1.24 -9.77
C ILE A 67 -3.69 -2.39 -10.51
N PHE A 68 -4.33 -3.27 -9.76
CA PHE A 68 -5.14 -4.35 -10.27
C PHE A 68 -6.61 -4.15 -9.88
N ASP A 69 -7.51 -4.62 -10.75
CA ASP A 69 -8.92 -4.75 -10.42
C ASP A 69 -9.18 -6.02 -9.57
N ARG A 70 -10.43 -6.23 -9.15
CA ARG A 70 -10.86 -7.40 -8.38
C ARG A 70 -10.59 -8.76 -9.07
N TYR A 71 -10.37 -8.76 -10.37
CA TYR A 71 -10.10 -9.95 -11.19
C TYR A 71 -8.62 -10.13 -11.49
N PHE A 72 -7.75 -9.33 -10.82
CA PHE A 72 -6.30 -9.30 -11.05
C PHE A 72 -5.87 -8.85 -12.44
N ASN A 73 -6.72 -8.11 -13.16
CA ASN A 73 -6.29 -7.42 -14.38
C ASN A 73 -5.53 -6.14 -14.02
N VAL A 74 -4.40 -5.90 -14.68
CA VAL A 74 -3.66 -4.64 -14.54
C VAL A 74 -4.47 -3.51 -15.17
N ILE A 75 -4.84 -2.50 -14.39
CA ILE A 75 -5.56 -1.30 -14.85
C ILE A 75 -4.68 -0.04 -14.88
N TYR A 76 -3.56 -0.07 -14.17
CA TYR A 76 -2.52 0.96 -14.19
C TYR A 76 -1.16 0.33 -13.94
N ARG A 77 -0.11 0.86 -14.59
CA ARG A 77 1.26 0.48 -14.33
C ARG A 77 2.21 1.63 -14.63
N LYS A 78 3.13 1.88 -13.71
CA LYS A 78 4.27 2.77 -13.89
C LYS A 78 5.55 1.95 -13.76
N ASP A 79 6.38 1.97 -14.81
CA ASP A 79 7.66 1.29 -14.81
C ASP A 79 8.78 2.30 -14.53
N LEU A 80 9.84 1.85 -13.87
CA LEU A 80 11.12 2.55 -13.81
C LEU A 80 11.71 2.70 -15.21
N LYS A 81 12.39 3.79 -15.48
CA LYS A 81 13.12 3.96 -16.73
C LYS A 81 14.27 2.96 -16.82
N SER A 82 14.43 2.33 -17.97
CA SER A 82 15.44 1.28 -18.18
C SER A 82 16.88 1.77 -17.97
N ASP A 83 17.14 3.06 -18.19
CA ASP A 83 18.45 3.67 -18.02
C ASP A 83 18.86 3.85 -16.54
N VAL A 84 17.92 3.73 -15.58
CA VAL A 84 18.23 3.77 -14.15
C VAL A 84 18.25 2.38 -13.51
N VAL A 85 17.47 1.42 -14.01
CA VAL A 85 17.33 0.07 -13.41
C VAL A 85 18.70 -0.64 -13.34
N HIS A 86 19.36 -0.81 -14.48
CA HIS A 86 20.62 -1.53 -14.54
C HIS A 86 21.76 -0.89 -13.72
N PRO A 87 21.99 0.44 -13.78
CA PRO A 87 22.98 1.07 -12.91
C PRO A 87 22.68 0.93 -11.41
N ILE A 88 21.42 1.00 -10.99
CA ILE A 88 21.04 0.86 -9.59
C ILE A 88 21.26 -0.59 -9.13
N MET A 89 20.84 -1.57 -9.91
CA MET A 89 21.10 -2.99 -9.61
C MET A 89 22.59 -3.26 -9.45
N ASN A 90 23.44 -2.73 -10.34
CA ASN A 90 24.90 -2.87 -10.21
C ASN A 90 25.45 -2.23 -8.92
N ILE A 91 24.89 -1.12 -8.46
CA ILE A 91 25.29 -0.50 -7.19
C ILE A 91 24.92 -1.42 -6.04
N LEU A 92 23.68 -1.92 -6.02
CA LEU A 92 23.19 -2.79 -4.95
C LEU A 92 23.97 -4.12 -4.91
N ASP A 93 24.19 -4.76 -6.05
CA ASP A 93 24.90 -6.04 -6.13
C ASP A 93 26.40 -5.92 -5.78
N SER A 94 26.97 -4.71 -5.82
CA SER A 94 28.36 -4.44 -5.47
C SER A 94 28.55 -3.95 -4.04
N ASP A 95 27.48 -3.73 -3.28
CA ASP A 95 27.55 -3.24 -1.90
C ASP A 95 27.55 -4.40 -0.90
N ASP A 96 28.59 -4.48 -0.07
CA ASP A 96 28.75 -5.55 0.93
C ASP A 96 27.65 -5.59 1.98
N ASN A 97 26.84 -4.54 2.10
CA ASN A 97 25.69 -4.50 3.02
C ASN A 97 24.41 -5.09 2.40
N ILE A 98 24.39 -5.40 1.10
CA ILE A 98 23.23 -5.96 0.41
C ILE A 98 23.40 -7.48 0.27
N LEU A 99 22.46 -8.23 0.84
CA LEU A 99 22.44 -9.69 0.79
C LEU A 99 21.91 -10.22 -0.54
N GLU A 100 20.89 -9.54 -1.07
CA GLU A 100 20.23 -9.90 -2.32
C GLU A 100 19.49 -8.68 -2.88
N SER A 101 19.39 -8.58 -4.20
CA SER A 101 18.63 -7.55 -4.88
C SER A 101 17.83 -8.12 -6.06
N PHE A 102 16.68 -7.51 -6.35
CA PHE A 102 15.76 -7.93 -7.41
C PHE A 102 15.13 -6.72 -8.05
N ILE A 103 14.74 -6.84 -9.32
CA ILE A 103 13.69 -5.98 -9.85
C ILE A 103 12.33 -6.51 -9.40
N ASP A 104 11.43 -5.60 -9.04
CA ASP A 104 10.04 -5.91 -8.79
C ASP A 104 9.25 -5.71 -10.08
N THR A 105 8.45 -6.68 -10.43
CA THR A 105 7.60 -6.67 -11.63
C THR A 105 6.14 -6.74 -11.20
N SER A 106 5.21 -6.51 -12.14
CA SER A 106 3.77 -6.66 -11.84
C SER A 106 3.38 -8.05 -11.31
N HIS A 107 4.27 -9.05 -11.42
CA HIS A 107 4.00 -10.43 -11.05
C HIS A 107 4.99 -11.01 -10.04
N GLY A 108 5.86 -10.19 -9.47
CA GLY A 108 6.84 -10.59 -8.47
C GLY A 108 8.28 -10.33 -8.87
N PHE A 109 9.21 -10.81 -8.08
CA PHE A 109 10.63 -10.54 -8.20
C PHE A 109 11.29 -11.24 -9.39
N ALA A 110 12.25 -10.59 -10.01
CA ALA A 110 13.09 -11.14 -11.06
C ALA A 110 14.52 -10.58 -10.97
N HIS A 111 15.50 -11.36 -11.44
CA HIS A 111 16.87 -10.90 -11.62
C HIS A 111 17.12 -10.35 -13.03
N ASP A 112 16.26 -10.67 -13.98
CA ASP A 112 16.40 -10.28 -15.38
C ASP A 112 15.98 -8.82 -15.58
N THR A 113 16.96 -7.92 -15.56
CA THR A 113 16.79 -6.46 -15.74
C THR A 113 16.32 -6.05 -17.15
N THR A 114 16.14 -6.99 -18.08
CA THR A 114 15.52 -6.73 -19.38
C THR A 114 14.00 -6.67 -19.30
N LYS A 115 13.42 -7.17 -18.20
CA LYS A 115 11.98 -7.07 -17.94
C LYS A 115 11.60 -5.67 -17.48
N CYS A 116 10.34 -5.32 -17.64
CA CYS A 116 9.80 -4.08 -17.10
C CYS A 116 9.83 -4.14 -15.56
N ALA A 117 10.53 -3.24 -14.94
CA ALA A 117 10.65 -3.11 -13.50
C ALA A 117 9.69 -2.03 -13.00
N ASN A 118 8.77 -2.40 -12.12
CA ASN A 118 7.91 -1.45 -11.41
C ASN A 118 8.61 -0.86 -10.19
N GLY A 119 9.61 -1.57 -9.67
CA GLY A 119 10.46 -1.18 -8.57
C GLY A 119 11.76 -1.99 -8.57
N ILE A 120 12.62 -1.65 -7.63
CA ILE A 120 13.82 -2.42 -7.26
C ILE A 120 13.72 -2.66 -5.76
N VAL A 121 13.97 -3.89 -5.35
CA VAL A 121 13.99 -4.28 -3.95
C VAL A 121 15.33 -4.89 -3.59
N ALA A 122 15.81 -4.61 -2.39
CA ALA A 122 17.04 -5.20 -1.89
C ALA A 122 16.91 -5.52 -0.40
N ARG A 123 17.54 -6.61 0.01
CA ARG A 123 17.59 -7.01 1.40
C ARG A 123 18.94 -6.63 2.00
N PRO A 124 18.99 -5.64 2.90
CA PRO A 124 20.22 -5.25 3.55
C PRO A 124 20.54 -6.15 4.76
N TYR A 125 21.82 -6.19 5.11
CA TYR A 125 22.28 -6.74 6.38
C TYR A 125 22.06 -5.74 7.54
N ASP A 126 22.30 -4.45 7.28
CA ASP A 126 22.16 -3.33 8.22
C ASP A 126 21.29 -2.25 7.58
N THR A 127 20.15 -1.98 8.19
CA THR A 127 19.17 -1.01 7.67
C THR A 127 19.64 0.44 7.72
N VAL A 128 20.48 0.81 8.71
CA VAL A 128 21.02 2.18 8.81
C VAL A 128 21.99 2.47 7.66
N LYS A 129 22.86 1.48 7.33
CA LYS A 129 23.75 1.62 6.15
C LYS A 129 22.97 1.63 4.86
N ALA A 130 21.89 0.82 4.77
CA ALA A 130 21.02 0.80 3.61
C ALA A 130 20.30 2.13 3.39
N GLU A 131 19.90 2.82 4.44
CA GLU A 131 19.31 4.16 4.34
C GLU A 131 20.33 5.19 3.80
N MET A 132 21.59 5.12 4.22
CA MET A 132 22.67 5.97 3.68
C MET A 132 22.93 5.66 2.19
N LEU A 133 22.92 4.38 1.83
CA LEU A 133 23.07 3.94 0.44
C LEU A 133 21.88 4.43 -0.41
N LEU A 134 20.66 4.25 0.06
CA LEU A 134 19.44 4.72 -0.60
C LEU A 134 19.49 6.23 -0.85
N ASN A 135 19.84 7.02 0.16
CA ASN A 135 19.98 8.47 0.02
C ASN A 135 21.02 8.83 -1.07
N THR A 136 22.15 8.11 -1.12
CA THR A 136 23.16 8.29 -2.14
C THR A 136 22.65 7.97 -3.55
N ILE A 137 21.88 6.88 -3.67
CA ILE A 137 21.24 6.46 -4.93
C ILE A 137 20.22 7.52 -5.39
N CYS A 138 19.33 7.98 -4.48
CA CYS A 138 18.32 8.99 -4.81
C CYS A 138 18.93 10.34 -5.21
N LEU A 139 20.02 10.76 -4.58
CA LEU A 139 20.76 11.96 -4.99
C LEU A 139 21.36 11.84 -6.40
N LYS A 140 21.82 10.66 -6.78
CA LYS A 140 22.41 10.39 -8.10
C LYS A 140 21.34 10.23 -9.18
N TYR A 141 20.19 9.68 -8.83
CA TYR A 141 19.08 9.39 -9.74
C TYR A 141 17.78 10.09 -9.27
N PRO A 142 17.60 11.39 -9.56
CA PRO A 142 16.47 12.18 -9.03
C PRO A 142 15.09 11.77 -9.59
N SER A 143 15.05 10.83 -10.52
CA SER A 143 13.80 10.27 -11.07
C SER A 143 13.22 9.11 -10.25
N ILE A 144 13.85 8.81 -9.12
CA ILE A 144 13.39 7.75 -8.23
C ILE A 144 13.32 8.25 -6.78
N HIS A 145 12.56 7.55 -5.98
CA HIS A 145 12.62 7.62 -4.52
C HIS A 145 12.54 6.22 -3.92
N GLY A 146 12.70 6.12 -2.61
CA GLY A 146 12.58 4.83 -1.95
C GLY A 146 12.50 4.97 -0.44
N HIS A 147 12.28 3.85 0.21
CA HIS A 147 12.19 3.73 1.67
C HIS A 147 12.64 2.34 2.12
N ILE A 148 12.77 2.16 3.43
CA ILE A 148 13.01 0.85 4.03
C ILE A 148 11.78 0.46 4.84
N SER A 149 11.22 -0.71 4.52
CA SER A 149 10.08 -1.30 5.20
C SER A 149 10.30 -2.80 5.37
N ASP A 150 9.97 -3.36 6.54
CA ASP A 150 10.14 -4.79 6.86
C ASP A 150 11.53 -5.37 6.57
N ASN A 151 12.59 -4.57 6.79
CA ASN A 151 13.99 -4.90 6.44
C ASN A 151 14.25 -5.07 4.93
N TRP A 152 13.40 -4.50 4.08
CA TRP A 152 13.61 -4.38 2.65
C TRP A 152 13.80 -2.92 2.25
N LEU A 153 14.79 -2.67 1.42
CA LEU A 153 14.97 -1.42 0.69
C LEU A 153 14.11 -1.49 -0.55
N ASN A 154 13.21 -0.53 -0.73
CA ASN A 154 12.29 -0.42 -1.87
C ASN A 154 12.61 0.86 -2.63
N ILE A 155 12.70 0.78 -3.96
CA ILE A 155 12.97 1.90 -4.86
C ILE A 155 11.92 1.89 -5.97
N VAL A 156 11.25 3.03 -6.18
CA VAL A 156 10.23 3.20 -7.22
C VAL A 156 10.46 4.52 -7.99
N ASP A 157 9.71 4.73 -9.07
CA ASP A 157 9.73 6.01 -9.81
C ASP A 157 9.27 7.16 -8.91
N ILE A 158 9.83 8.35 -9.12
CA ILE A 158 9.58 9.53 -8.26
C ILE A 158 8.09 9.93 -8.18
N ASP A 159 7.31 9.61 -9.21
CA ASP A 159 5.88 9.92 -9.27
C ASP A 159 4.99 8.80 -8.67
N VAL A 160 5.59 7.73 -8.16
CA VAL A 160 4.86 6.57 -7.61
C VAL A 160 4.72 6.69 -6.11
N ASN A 161 3.48 6.62 -5.62
CA ASN A 161 3.15 6.34 -4.22
C ASN A 161 1.71 5.81 -4.11
N LYS A 162 1.35 5.26 -2.97
CA LYS A 162 0.01 4.70 -2.72
C LYS A 162 -1.12 5.74 -2.87
N ALA A 163 -0.88 7.01 -2.51
CA ALA A 163 -1.88 8.07 -2.62
C ALA A 163 -2.14 8.48 -4.07
N MET A 164 -1.09 8.56 -4.90
CA MET A 164 -1.23 8.80 -6.33
C MET A 164 -2.01 7.68 -7.01
N ALA A 165 -1.72 6.43 -6.67
CA ALA A 165 -2.45 5.28 -7.19
C ALA A 165 -3.94 5.31 -6.79
N LEU A 166 -4.25 5.66 -5.55
CA LEU A 166 -5.63 5.80 -5.09
C LEU A 166 -6.34 6.98 -5.77
N ASN A 167 -5.65 8.10 -6.01
CA ASN A 167 -6.19 9.21 -6.80
C ASN A 167 -6.49 8.79 -8.24
N TYR A 168 -5.64 7.98 -8.86
CA TYR A 168 -5.92 7.41 -10.18
C TYR A 168 -7.23 6.61 -10.19
N ILE A 169 -7.43 5.73 -9.20
CA ILE A 169 -8.70 4.99 -9.03
C ILE A 169 -9.86 5.97 -8.88
N LYS A 170 -9.71 6.97 -8.00
CA LYS A 170 -10.73 7.96 -7.72
C LYS A 170 -11.18 8.73 -8.97
N GLU A 171 -10.24 9.19 -9.79
CA GLU A 171 -10.52 9.97 -11.01
C GLU A 171 -11.20 9.11 -12.09
N ASN A 172 -10.75 7.87 -12.27
CA ASN A 172 -11.27 6.99 -13.31
C ASN A 172 -12.61 6.34 -12.95
N TYR A 173 -12.89 6.17 -11.64
CA TYR A 173 -14.10 5.51 -11.15
C TYR A 173 -15.05 6.44 -10.37
N ARG A 174 -14.83 7.76 -10.45
CA ARG A 174 -15.67 8.83 -9.88
C ARG A 174 -15.92 8.71 -8.38
N LEU A 175 -14.88 8.36 -7.63
CA LEU A 175 -14.96 8.26 -6.18
C LEU A 175 -14.72 9.62 -5.52
N ASP A 176 -15.52 9.99 -4.52
CA ASP A 176 -15.32 11.23 -3.75
C ASP A 176 -14.20 11.07 -2.71
N LYS A 177 -13.41 12.13 -2.53
CA LYS A 177 -12.34 12.15 -1.52
C LYS A 177 -12.89 12.01 -0.10
N ALA A 178 -14.06 12.59 0.18
CA ALA A 178 -14.66 12.57 1.52
C ALA A 178 -15.09 11.16 1.95
N ASP A 179 -15.33 10.26 1.00
CA ASP A 179 -15.76 8.90 1.26
C ASP A 179 -14.59 7.93 1.52
N VAL A 180 -13.35 8.40 1.43
CA VAL A 180 -12.15 7.55 1.56
C VAL A 180 -11.59 7.60 2.97
N TYR A 181 -11.43 6.43 3.57
CA TYR A 181 -10.84 6.18 4.88
C TYR A 181 -9.61 5.30 4.74
N VAL A 182 -8.54 5.65 5.46
CA VAL A 182 -7.25 4.94 5.40
C VAL A 182 -6.89 4.48 6.79
N LEU A 183 -6.49 3.23 6.91
CA LEU A 183 -5.85 2.73 8.12
C LEU A 183 -4.35 2.59 7.86
N GLY A 184 -3.55 3.46 8.49
CA GLY A 184 -2.10 3.52 8.34
C GLY A 184 -1.37 3.08 9.60
N LYS A 185 -0.16 2.54 9.43
CA LYS A 185 0.72 2.11 10.52
C LYS A 185 2.16 2.54 10.31
N ASN A 186 2.66 2.45 9.10
CA ASN A 186 4.06 2.67 8.76
C ASN A 186 4.24 3.96 7.96
N ILE A 187 5.49 4.37 7.80
CA ILE A 187 5.82 5.64 7.13
C ILE A 187 5.35 5.69 5.66
N GLU A 188 5.28 4.56 4.97
CA GLU A 188 4.79 4.44 3.60
C GLU A 188 3.28 4.73 3.43
N ASP A 189 2.55 4.83 4.54
CA ASP A 189 1.13 5.21 4.55
C ASP A 189 0.92 6.72 4.73
N LEU A 190 2.01 7.48 4.96
CA LEU A 190 1.95 8.91 5.31
C LEU A 190 1.17 9.72 4.28
N GLU A 191 1.50 9.56 3.00
CA GLU A 191 0.87 10.30 1.92
C GLU A 191 -0.62 9.95 1.78
N LEU A 192 -0.99 8.66 1.96
CA LEU A 192 -2.39 8.27 2.01
C LEU A 192 -3.14 9.00 3.13
N MET A 193 -2.55 9.06 4.32
CA MET A 193 -3.17 9.69 5.48
C MET A 193 -3.24 11.21 5.35
N GLU A 194 -2.27 11.83 4.70
CA GLU A 194 -2.26 13.28 4.43
C GLU A 194 -3.39 13.70 3.46
N TYR A 195 -3.68 12.86 2.45
CA TYR A 195 -4.66 13.17 1.42
C TYR A 195 -6.08 12.73 1.76
N PHE A 196 -6.26 11.73 2.63
CA PHE A 196 -7.56 11.11 2.91
C PHE A 196 -7.88 11.08 4.41
N ASN A 197 -9.01 10.49 4.79
CA ASN A 197 -9.43 10.40 6.18
C ASN A 197 -8.60 9.32 6.90
N GLY A 198 -7.46 9.69 7.48
CA GLY A 198 -6.53 8.78 8.11
C GLY A 198 -6.96 8.35 9.52
N TYR A 199 -6.78 7.07 9.81
CA TYR A 199 -6.81 6.49 11.16
C TYR A 199 -5.52 5.73 11.41
N THR A 200 -5.04 5.71 12.65
CA THR A 200 -3.83 5.00 13.03
C THR A 200 -4.13 3.80 13.89
N MET A 201 -3.20 2.84 13.88
CA MET A 201 -3.18 1.74 14.85
C MET A 201 -2.26 2.05 16.01
N GLU A 202 -2.51 1.40 17.15
CA GLU A 202 -1.58 1.41 18.27
C GLU A 202 -0.17 0.99 17.82
N GLY A 203 0.84 1.75 18.24
CA GLY A 203 2.24 1.54 17.86
C GLY A 203 2.59 1.97 16.44
N CYS A 204 1.77 2.81 15.80
CA CYS A 204 2.10 3.41 14.50
C CYS A 204 3.31 4.34 14.57
N CYS A 205 3.87 4.66 13.41
CA CYS A 205 4.88 5.72 13.24
C CYS A 205 4.35 7.06 13.76
N GLU A 206 5.12 7.78 14.58
CA GLU A 206 4.71 9.06 15.19
C GLU A 206 4.32 10.13 14.15
N ASP A 207 4.94 10.10 12.96
CA ASP A 207 4.62 11.07 11.92
C ASP A 207 3.21 10.93 11.38
N LEU A 208 2.61 9.75 11.43
CA LEU A 208 1.23 9.50 11.01
C LEU A 208 0.20 10.15 11.93
N LYS A 209 0.51 10.28 13.22
CA LYS A 209 -0.43 10.82 14.21
C LYS A 209 -0.89 12.24 13.89
N LYS A 210 -0.08 13.02 13.17
CA LYS A 210 -0.40 14.39 12.75
C LYS A 210 -1.60 14.45 11.78
N TYR A 211 -1.81 13.38 11.04
CA TYR A 211 -2.84 13.27 10.00
C TYR A 211 -3.99 12.33 10.40
N SER A 212 -3.91 11.78 11.63
CA SER A 212 -4.89 10.82 12.13
C SER A 212 -6.12 11.53 12.71
N LYS A 213 -7.30 11.07 12.34
CA LYS A 213 -8.58 11.45 12.95
C LYS A 213 -8.87 10.67 14.24
N GLY A 214 -8.20 9.55 14.44
CA GLY A 214 -8.35 8.70 15.61
C GLY A 214 -7.44 7.49 15.56
N GLU A 215 -7.25 6.87 16.71
CA GLU A 215 -6.49 5.64 16.86
C GLU A 215 -7.45 4.48 17.13
N VAL A 216 -7.21 3.36 16.48
CA VAL A 216 -8.00 2.12 16.61
C VAL A 216 -7.08 0.93 16.89
N ASN A 217 -7.61 -0.08 17.55
CA ASN A 217 -6.83 -1.28 17.85
C ASN A 217 -6.59 -2.17 16.62
N ASN A 218 -7.52 -2.14 15.65
CA ASN A 218 -7.46 -2.97 14.45
C ASN A 218 -8.49 -2.51 13.40
N LEU A 219 -8.40 -3.08 12.19
CA LEU A 219 -9.30 -2.79 11.08
C LEU A 219 -10.77 -3.10 11.39
N THR A 220 -11.05 -4.14 12.19
CA THR A 220 -12.42 -4.49 12.59
C THR A 220 -13.08 -3.36 13.37
N GLU A 221 -12.36 -2.75 14.30
CA GLU A 221 -12.85 -1.61 15.07
C GLU A 221 -13.13 -0.39 14.18
N LEU A 222 -12.24 -0.11 13.23
CA LEU A 222 -12.49 0.97 12.27
C LEU A 222 -13.74 0.69 11.44
N ILE A 223 -13.93 -0.52 10.96
CA ILE A 223 -15.13 -0.92 10.22
C ILE A 223 -16.39 -0.72 11.08
N ASP A 224 -16.36 -1.12 12.34
CA ASP A 224 -17.51 -0.96 13.26
C ASP A 224 -17.85 0.54 13.47
N ILE A 225 -16.83 1.42 13.56
CA ILE A 225 -17.01 2.88 13.64
C ILE A 225 -17.66 3.39 12.36
N LEU A 226 -17.12 3.04 11.19
CA LEU A 226 -17.60 3.53 9.91
C LEU A 226 -19.03 3.09 9.59
N LEU A 227 -19.42 1.88 9.97
CA LEU A 227 -20.76 1.38 9.77
C LEU A 227 -21.77 2.06 10.73
N LYS A 228 -21.35 2.35 11.96
CA LYS A 228 -22.21 3.05 12.91
C LYS A 228 -22.48 4.50 12.47
N GLU A 229 -21.49 5.19 11.94
CA GLU A 229 -21.67 6.53 11.35
C GLU A 229 -22.68 6.51 10.19
N GLU A 230 -22.72 5.46 9.37
CA GLU A 230 -23.72 5.31 8.29
C GLU A 230 -25.15 5.16 8.86
N GLU A 231 -25.32 4.35 9.90
CA GLU A 231 -26.60 4.16 10.56
C GLU A 231 -27.14 5.47 11.14
N ASP A 232 -26.26 6.27 11.79
CA ASP A 232 -26.63 7.56 12.38
C ASP A 232 -27.00 8.60 11.28
N GLU A 233 -26.28 8.65 10.16
CA GLU A 233 -26.57 9.51 9.00
C GLU A 233 -27.90 9.17 8.32
N GLU A 234 -28.25 7.89 8.21
CA GLU A 234 -29.53 7.44 7.67
C GLU A 234 -30.69 7.84 8.58
N PHE A 235 -30.52 7.76 9.90
CA PHE A 235 -31.53 8.19 10.85
C PHE A 235 -31.82 9.70 10.74
N ASP A 236 -30.80 10.53 10.67
CA ASP A 236 -30.95 11.98 10.56
C ASP A 236 -31.63 12.39 9.25
N THR A 237 -31.44 11.63 8.16
CA THR A 237 -32.06 11.91 6.85
C THR A 237 -33.55 11.55 6.80
N ILE A 238 -34.01 10.62 7.62
CA ILE A 238 -35.42 10.17 7.66
C ILE A 238 -36.31 11.11 8.50
N TYR A 239 -35.72 11.88 9.42
CA TYR A 239 -36.45 12.74 10.35
C TYR A 239 -36.36 14.24 10.07
N VAL A 240 -35.81 14.65 8.89
CA VAL A 240 -35.84 16.00 8.36
C VAL A 240 -36.80 16.09 7.17
#